data_da91d7f23d0f2cfe3cea1e759987fba2
#
_entry.id   da91d7f23d0f2cfe3cea1e759987fba2
#
_cell.length_a   1.000
_cell.length_b   1.000
_cell.length_c   1.000
_cell.angle_alpha   90.00
_cell.angle_beta   90.00
_cell.angle_gamma   90.00
#
_symmetry.space_group_name_H-M   'P 1'
#
loop_
_entity.id
_entity.type
_entity.pdbx_description
1 polymer ?
#
loop_
_entity_poly.entity_id
_entity_poly.type
_entity_poly.pdbx_seq_one_letter_code
_entity_poly.pdbx_strand_id
1 'polypeptide(L)'
;MATIQKQGRGYKITVSLGYDYTGKRIRQYMTWIPEPDMTDRQIKKELERQAVLFEEKVKSGTVADATIRFADFADKYMAEYAQLYLKPKTARTYAENLVRIKQAIGHIRLCDLRTGHINSFYRNLQESGVRNRVTAVCKLDLQAQIGTQRGALAAFSRSSGVSRATINQAVAGKPISKKSAEAIAAALGMNLAKAFTVTTHGEPMAPASVLSYHRTLSSILTRAVKWKYLQTNPADNAEKPALGRHEAAYLEEADARRLLELLQAEPIRWRAVITFDLLSGLRRAELLGLRWKDVDLDAHTITIRQTSNYLPGVGVYVSTPKSNSSARPLPISTAALMILLEYQRWQDAQREKLGDAWKDQDGRVFTSDTGAPLFPDSVTQWFTAFVARSGLPKVTVHSLRHTYASLMIADGAPLVVVSKQLGHAQTSTTANIYAHVIASAQAKAMQTFDRFNDMVAGAEPEENAPEGGNKKVAGE
;
A
#
# COMPACT_ATOMS: atom_id res chain seq x y z
N MET A 1 -43.21 1.53 -24.60
CA MET A 1 -44.28 2.29 -23.89
C MET A 1 -44.39 1.81 -22.46
N ALA A 2 -44.54 2.72 -21.53
CA ALA A 2 -44.77 2.38 -20.15
C ALA A 2 -46.18 1.78 -19.98
N THR A 3 -46.28 0.74 -19.17
CA THR A 3 -47.57 0.12 -18.81
C THR A 3 -47.94 0.57 -17.40
N ILE A 4 -49.19 1.03 -17.25
CA ILE A 4 -49.71 1.55 -15.97
C ILE A 4 -50.74 0.57 -15.40
N GLN A 5 -50.56 0.21 -14.11
CA GLN A 5 -51.52 -0.66 -13.40
C GLN A 5 -51.86 -0.04 -12.05
N LYS A 6 -53.16 0.03 -11.70
CA LYS A 6 -53.61 0.49 -10.41
C LYS A 6 -53.28 -0.54 -9.32
N GLN A 7 -52.65 -0.13 -8.22
CA GLN A 7 -52.27 -0.99 -7.13
C GLN A 7 -52.60 -0.30 -5.78
N GLY A 8 -53.68 -0.69 -5.16
CA GLY A 8 -54.19 -0.05 -3.94
C GLY A 8 -54.50 1.45 -4.14
N ARG A 9 -53.88 2.32 -3.33
CA ARG A 9 -54.00 3.79 -3.41
C ARG A 9 -53.10 4.42 -4.45
N GLY A 10 -52.22 3.65 -5.12
CA GLY A 10 -51.23 4.16 -6.08
C GLY A 10 -51.32 3.47 -7.44
N TYR A 11 -50.41 3.86 -8.32
CA TYR A 11 -50.25 3.33 -9.68
C TYR A 11 -48.85 2.81 -9.86
N LYS A 12 -48.73 1.56 -10.36
CA LYS A 12 -47.46 0.97 -10.76
C LYS A 12 -47.24 1.24 -12.23
N ILE A 13 -46.18 1.96 -12.54
CA ILE A 13 -45.73 2.24 -13.90
C ILE A 13 -44.57 1.27 -14.23
N THR A 14 -44.68 0.52 -15.29
CA THR A 14 -43.69 -0.49 -15.72
C THR A 14 -43.16 -0.16 -17.10
N VAL A 15 -41.84 -0.14 -17.27
CA VAL A 15 -41.16 0.02 -18.56
C VAL A 15 -40.31 -1.22 -18.83
N SER A 16 -40.41 -1.76 -20.05
CA SER A 16 -39.61 -2.90 -20.50
C SER A 16 -38.37 -2.43 -21.24
N LEU A 17 -37.21 -2.99 -20.89
CA LEU A 17 -35.89 -2.75 -21.54
C LEU A 17 -35.44 -3.88 -22.48
N GLY A 18 -36.34 -4.79 -22.85
CA GLY A 18 -36.01 -5.94 -23.66
C GLY A 18 -35.69 -7.19 -22.82
N TYR A 19 -34.78 -7.99 -23.33
CA TYR A 19 -34.37 -9.26 -22.70
C TYR A 19 -32.87 -9.22 -22.41
N ASP A 20 -32.44 -9.90 -21.33
CA ASP A 20 -31.03 -10.15 -21.07
C ASP A 20 -30.48 -11.27 -21.97
N TYR A 21 -29.19 -11.57 -21.85
CA TYR A 21 -28.51 -12.62 -22.62
C TYR A 21 -29.02 -14.03 -22.32
N THR A 22 -29.76 -14.21 -21.21
CA THR A 22 -30.41 -15.50 -20.85
C THR A 22 -31.83 -15.60 -21.38
N GLY A 23 -32.36 -14.58 -22.07
CA GLY A 23 -33.72 -14.50 -22.57
C GLY A 23 -34.76 -14.04 -21.53
N LYS A 24 -34.32 -13.62 -20.34
CA LYS A 24 -35.21 -13.09 -19.28
C LYS A 24 -35.53 -11.61 -19.55
N ARG A 25 -36.83 -11.27 -19.46
CA ARG A 25 -37.32 -9.91 -19.72
C ARG A 25 -36.90 -8.95 -18.61
N ILE A 26 -36.17 -7.89 -18.99
CA ILE A 26 -35.76 -6.81 -18.09
C ILE A 26 -36.90 -5.78 -18.00
N ARG A 27 -37.39 -5.51 -16.78
CA ARG A 27 -38.44 -4.53 -16.51
C ARG A 27 -38.03 -3.62 -15.38
N GLN A 28 -38.41 -2.34 -15.50
CA GLN A 28 -38.26 -1.34 -14.45
C GLN A 28 -39.64 -0.88 -14.00
N TYR A 29 -39.81 -0.59 -12.70
CA TYR A 29 -41.08 -0.13 -12.16
C TYR A 29 -40.89 1.07 -11.25
N MET A 30 -41.91 1.94 -11.28
CA MET A 30 -42.07 3.03 -10.35
C MET A 30 -43.49 2.98 -9.77
N THR A 31 -43.64 3.21 -8.49
CA THR A 31 -44.97 3.42 -7.87
C THR A 31 -45.18 4.91 -7.67
N TRP A 32 -46.26 5.42 -8.20
CA TRP A 32 -46.72 6.79 -7.97
C TRP A 32 -48.02 6.78 -7.19
N ILE A 33 -48.11 7.62 -6.17
CA ILE A 33 -49.29 7.77 -5.30
C ILE A 33 -49.84 9.20 -5.51
N PRO A 34 -51.09 9.36 -5.93
CA PRO A 34 -51.70 10.69 -6.05
C PRO A 34 -51.85 11.37 -4.70
N GLU A 35 -51.74 12.70 -4.71
CA GLU A 35 -52.01 13.49 -3.51
C GLU A 35 -53.53 13.46 -3.17
N PRO A 36 -53.88 13.55 -1.87
CA PRO A 36 -55.27 13.36 -1.42
C PRO A 36 -56.30 14.30 -2.08
N ASP A 37 -55.85 15.48 -2.51
CA ASP A 37 -56.74 16.55 -3.02
C ASP A 37 -56.83 16.56 -4.55
N MET A 38 -56.26 15.58 -5.24
CA MET A 38 -56.29 15.52 -6.72
C MET A 38 -57.61 14.96 -7.24
N THR A 39 -58.19 15.65 -8.20
CA THR A 39 -59.33 15.13 -8.97
C THR A 39 -58.92 14.04 -9.94
N ASP A 40 -59.85 13.16 -10.33
CA ASP A 40 -59.55 12.05 -11.27
C ASP A 40 -58.93 12.54 -12.59
N ARG A 41 -59.33 13.71 -13.07
CA ARG A 41 -58.75 14.32 -14.29
C ARG A 41 -57.31 14.76 -14.08
N GLN A 42 -56.98 15.31 -12.89
CA GLN A 42 -55.61 15.69 -12.54
C GLN A 42 -54.73 14.44 -12.33
N ILE A 43 -55.28 13.44 -11.66
CA ILE A 43 -54.59 12.13 -11.47
C ILE A 43 -54.21 11.53 -12.83
N LYS A 44 -55.16 11.49 -13.76
CA LYS A 44 -54.88 10.90 -15.11
C LYS A 44 -53.79 11.69 -15.84
N LYS A 45 -53.89 13.03 -15.87
CA LYS A 45 -52.88 13.88 -16.53
C LYS A 45 -51.50 13.77 -15.92
N GLU A 46 -51.41 13.79 -14.58
CA GLU A 46 -50.11 13.68 -13.90
C GLU A 46 -49.53 12.25 -14.03
N LEU A 47 -50.38 11.23 -14.00
CA LEU A 47 -49.99 9.85 -14.21
C LEU A 47 -49.39 9.62 -15.58
N GLU A 48 -49.96 10.18 -16.64
CA GLU A 48 -49.43 10.13 -18.01
C GLU A 48 -48.06 10.86 -18.07
N ARG A 49 -47.97 12.04 -17.46
CA ARG A 49 -46.70 12.80 -17.35
C ARG A 49 -45.63 12.02 -16.63
N GLN A 50 -45.94 11.40 -15.48
CA GLN A 50 -44.99 10.58 -14.73
C GLN A 50 -44.58 9.32 -15.49
N ALA A 51 -45.49 8.74 -16.28
CA ALA A 51 -45.18 7.59 -17.14
C ALA A 51 -44.19 7.96 -18.25
N VAL A 52 -44.36 9.11 -18.91
CA VAL A 52 -43.45 9.62 -19.93
C VAL A 52 -42.07 9.93 -19.32
N LEU A 53 -42.04 10.68 -18.23
CA LEU A 53 -40.76 11.00 -17.53
C LEU A 53 -40.02 9.77 -17.06
N PHE A 54 -40.76 8.77 -16.56
CA PHE A 54 -40.14 7.50 -16.15
C PHE A 54 -39.64 6.70 -17.34
N GLU A 55 -40.39 6.65 -18.45
CA GLU A 55 -39.94 5.99 -19.67
C GLU A 55 -38.68 6.64 -20.26
N GLU A 56 -38.61 7.96 -20.30
CA GLU A 56 -37.41 8.70 -20.69
C GLU A 56 -36.22 8.41 -19.79
N LYS A 57 -36.41 8.43 -18.47
CA LYS A 57 -35.37 8.08 -17.49
C LYS A 57 -34.87 6.66 -17.67
N VAL A 58 -35.76 5.72 -17.95
CA VAL A 58 -35.40 4.32 -18.17
C VAL A 58 -34.68 4.13 -19.50
N LYS A 59 -35.15 4.76 -20.57
CA LYS A 59 -34.54 4.69 -21.91
C LYS A 59 -33.18 5.41 -22.00
N SER A 60 -33.02 6.51 -21.29
CA SER A 60 -31.73 7.22 -21.17
C SER A 60 -30.68 6.43 -20.35
N GLY A 61 -31.04 5.26 -19.83
CA GLY A 61 -30.19 4.43 -19.00
C GLY A 61 -29.92 5.02 -17.61
N THR A 62 -30.74 5.98 -17.18
CA THR A 62 -30.56 6.68 -15.90
C THR A 62 -31.17 5.90 -14.70
N VAL A 63 -31.84 4.79 -14.97
CA VAL A 63 -32.46 3.93 -13.93
C VAL A 63 -32.11 2.47 -14.20
N ALA A 64 -30.91 2.06 -13.83
CA ALA A 64 -30.68 0.66 -13.51
C ALA A 64 -31.21 0.45 -12.09
N ASP A 65 -31.88 -0.66 -11.85
CA ASP A 65 -32.50 -1.11 -10.60
C ASP A 65 -32.38 -0.17 -9.37
N ALA A 66 -33.31 0.82 -9.29
CA ALA A 66 -33.31 1.84 -8.23
C ALA A 66 -33.48 1.25 -6.82
N THR A 67 -33.77 -0.06 -6.70
CA THR A 67 -34.04 -0.75 -5.43
C THR A 67 -32.81 -1.43 -4.85
N ILE A 68 -31.75 -1.64 -5.64
CA ILE A 68 -30.56 -2.36 -5.19
C ILE A 68 -29.90 -1.66 -3.99
N ARG A 69 -29.60 -2.42 -2.94
CA ARG A 69 -28.84 -1.91 -1.79
C ARG A 69 -27.36 -1.84 -2.11
N PHE A 70 -26.65 -0.95 -1.40
CA PHE A 70 -25.20 -0.85 -1.56
C PHE A 70 -24.49 -2.19 -1.32
N ALA A 71 -24.92 -3.00 -0.34
CA ALA A 71 -24.33 -4.29 -0.05
C ALA A 71 -24.41 -5.23 -1.26
N ASP A 72 -25.59 -5.35 -1.88
CA ASP A 72 -25.83 -6.25 -3.03
C ASP A 72 -25.06 -5.79 -4.27
N PHE A 73 -25.01 -4.45 -4.50
CA PHE A 73 -24.21 -3.88 -5.57
C PHE A 73 -22.70 -4.11 -5.36
N ALA A 74 -22.22 -3.99 -4.13
CA ALA A 74 -20.82 -4.24 -3.81
C ALA A 74 -20.43 -5.72 -4.04
N ASP A 75 -21.32 -6.67 -3.75
CA ASP A 75 -21.09 -8.08 -4.07
C ASP A 75 -21.06 -8.33 -5.58
N LYS A 76 -21.98 -7.72 -6.31
CA LYS A 76 -21.97 -7.73 -7.77
C LYS A 76 -20.67 -7.15 -8.35
N TYR A 77 -20.23 -6.00 -7.82
CA TYR A 77 -18.96 -5.39 -8.20
C TYR A 77 -17.76 -6.33 -7.95
N MET A 78 -17.73 -7.00 -6.81
CA MET A 78 -16.65 -7.93 -6.47
C MET A 78 -16.63 -9.13 -7.42
N ALA A 79 -17.79 -9.71 -7.73
CA ALA A 79 -17.91 -10.89 -8.60
C ALA A 79 -17.64 -10.55 -10.07
N GLU A 80 -18.27 -9.51 -10.60
CA GLU A 80 -18.26 -9.21 -12.05
C GLU A 80 -17.11 -8.32 -12.49
N TYR A 81 -16.47 -7.59 -11.56
CA TYR A 81 -15.40 -6.66 -11.92
C TYR A 81 -14.12 -6.86 -11.12
N ALA A 82 -14.17 -6.85 -9.79
CA ALA A 82 -12.96 -6.79 -8.99
C ALA A 82 -12.08 -8.04 -9.16
N GLN A 83 -12.68 -9.23 -9.19
CA GLN A 83 -11.97 -10.49 -9.35
C GLN A 83 -11.36 -10.65 -10.75
N LEU A 84 -11.96 -10.05 -11.77
CA LEU A 84 -11.52 -10.18 -13.16
C LEU A 84 -10.48 -9.12 -13.57
N TYR A 85 -10.64 -7.88 -13.09
CA TYR A 85 -9.87 -6.73 -13.59
C TYR A 85 -8.93 -6.10 -12.57
N LEU A 86 -9.07 -6.39 -11.27
CA LEU A 86 -8.16 -5.85 -10.27
C LEU A 86 -7.05 -6.85 -9.94
N LYS A 87 -5.88 -6.32 -9.55
CA LYS A 87 -4.80 -7.18 -9.03
C LYS A 87 -5.29 -7.93 -7.78
N PRO A 88 -4.93 -9.22 -7.59
CA PRO A 88 -5.44 -10.06 -6.50
C PRO A 88 -5.34 -9.42 -5.11
N LYS A 89 -4.23 -8.74 -4.81
CA LYS A 89 -4.04 -8.02 -3.55
C LYS A 89 -5.03 -6.86 -3.38
N THR A 90 -5.35 -6.13 -4.46
CA THR A 90 -6.32 -5.03 -4.43
C THR A 90 -7.73 -5.56 -4.19
N ALA A 91 -8.13 -6.60 -4.93
CA ALA A 91 -9.43 -7.25 -4.76
C ALA A 91 -9.61 -7.76 -3.32
N ARG A 92 -8.57 -8.37 -2.74
CA ARG A 92 -8.59 -8.80 -1.34
C ARG A 92 -8.74 -7.63 -0.36
N THR A 93 -7.96 -6.57 -0.53
CA THR A 93 -8.09 -5.37 0.32
C THR A 93 -9.49 -4.79 0.24
N TYR A 94 -10.10 -4.77 -0.94
CA TYR A 94 -11.48 -4.32 -1.12
C TYR A 94 -12.47 -5.22 -0.41
N ALA A 95 -12.31 -6.55 -0.51
CA ALA A 95 -13.15 -7.51 0.22
C ALA A 95 -13.06 -7.30 1.75
N GLU A 96 -11.85 -7.11 2.27
CA GLU A 96 -11.61 -6.85 3.70
C GLU A 96 -12.25 -5.52 4.15
N ASN A 97 -12.09 -4.44 3.38
CA ASN A 97 -12.72 -3.15 3.66
C ASN A 97 -14.24 -3.21 3.59
N LEU A 98 -14.78 -3.98 2.62
CA LEU A 98 -16.21 -4.13 2.41
C LEU A 98 -16.95 -4.73 3.60
N VAL A 99 -16.31 -5.55 4.42
CA VAL A 99 -16.94 -6.09 5.64
C VAL A 99 -17.47 -4.95 6.51
N ARG A 100 -16.65 -3.96 6.81
CA ARG A 100 -17.04 -2.82 7.66
C ARG A 100 -17.90 -1.81 6.92
N ILE A 101 -17.63 -1.55 5.65
CA ILE A 101 -18.44 -0.64 4.83
C ILE A 101 -19.90 -1.14 4.76
N LYS A 102 -20.10 -2.45 4.50
CA LYS A 102 -21.43 -3.04 4.45
C LYS A 102 -22.16 -3.00 5.79
N GLN A 103 -21.45 -3.18 6.90
CA GLN A 103 -22.05 -3.02 8.23
C GLN A 103 -22.58 -1.61 8.47
N ALA A 104 -21.86 -0.59 7.99
CA ALA A 104 -22.23 0.80 8.20
C ALA A 104 -23.30 1.32 7.23
N ILE A 105 -23.16 1.10 5.94
CA ILE A 105 -24.00 1.69 4.90
C ILE A 105 -24.61 0.68 3.92
N GLY A 106 -24.38 -0.62 4.11
CA GLY A 106 -24.83 -1.67 3.20
C GLY A 106 -26.34 -1.77 3.03
N HIS A 107 -27.10 -1.40 4.07
CA HIS A 107 -28.56 -1.42 4.09
C HIS A 107 -29.20 -0.29 3.26
N ILE A 108 -28.45 0.77 2.93
CA ILE A 108 -28.94 1.94 2.18
C ILE A 108 -29.11 1.56 0.72
N ARG A 109 -30.23 1.93 0.10
CA ARG A 109 -30.39 1.79 -1.35
C ARG A 109 -29.36 2.66 -2.07
N LEU A 110 -28.80 2.14 -3.15
CA LEU A 110 -27.70 2.80 -3.85
C LEU A 110 -28.10 4.20 -4.35
N CYS A 111 -29.34 4.37 -4.83
CA CYS A 111 -29.88 5.65 -5.26
C CYS A 111 -30.09 6.67 -4.11
N ASP A 112 -30.20 6.20 -2.87
CA ASP A 112 -30.38 7.05 -1.68
C ASP A 112 -29.06 7.35 -0.96
N LEU A 113 -27.94 6.73 -1.41
CA LEU A 113 -26.65 6.97 -0.81
C LEU A 113 -26.15 8.39 -1.13
N ARG A 114 -25.88 9.17 -0.08
CA ARG A 114 -25.44 10.56 -0.16
C ARG A 114 -24.05 10.74 0.47
N THR A 115 -23.36 11.81 0.10
CA THR A 115 -22.08 12.21 0.70
C THR A 115 -22.12 12.28 2.22
N GLY A 116 -23.25 12.75 2.81
CA GLY A 116 -23.43 12.79 4.27
C GLY A 116 -23.32 11.42 4.95
N HIS A 117 -23.82 10.35 4.33
CA HIS A 117 -23.68 8.99 4.87
C HIS A 117 -22.21 8.54 4.87
N ILE A 118 -21.45 8.91 3.84
CA ILE A 118 -20.04 8.60 3.70
C ILE A 118 -19.21 9.37 4.72
N ASN A 119 -19.50 10.67 4.91
CA ASN A 119 -18.82 11.50 5.91
C ASN A 119 -19.09 11.00 7.33
N SER A 120 -20.34 10.60 7.63
CA SER A 120 -20.69 9.98 8.91
C SER A 120 -19.93 8.67 9.14
N PHE A 121 -19.80 7.84 8.10
CA PHE A 121 -18.99 6.62 8.17
C PHE A 121 -17.52 6.93 8.48
N TYR A 122 -16.91 7.94 7.83
CA TYR A 122 -15.51 8.30 8.09
C TYR A 122 -15.32 8.86 9.49
N ARG A 123 -16.26 9.67 9.98
CA ARG A 123 -16.25 10.17 11.36
C ARG A 123 -16.30 9.03 12.35
N ASN A 124 -17.20 8.08 12.16
CA ASN A 124 -17.29 6.88 13.00
C ASN A 124 -15.98 6.07 13.01
N LEU A 125 -15.27 5.93 11.86
CA LEU A 125 -13.96 5.27 11.81
C LEU A 125 -12.88 5.99 12.64
N GLN A 126 -13.04 7.30 12.87
CA GLN A 126 -12.10 8.13 13.64
C GLN A 126 -12.52 8.28 15.11
N GLU A 127 -13.66 7.74 15.51
CA GLU A 127 -14.08 7.71 16.92
C GLU A 127 -13.26 6.71 17.73
N SER A 128 -13.06 7.04 19.01
CA SER A 128 -12.43 6.12 19.96
C SER A 128 -13.28 4.87 20.14
N GLY A 129 -12.65 3.72 20.23
CA GLY A 129 -13.36 2.43 20.39
C GLY A 129 -13.67 1.67 19.08
N VAL A 130 -13.56 2.30 17.92
CA VAL A 130 -13.87 1.64 16.63
C VAL A 130 -12.81 0.62 16.22
N ARG A 131 -11.55 0.83 16.61
CA ARG A 131 -10.48 -0.13 16.40
C ARG A 131 -10.39 -1.08 17.59
N ASN A 132 -11.32 -2.00 17.72
CA ASN A 132 -11.28 -3.06 18.74
C ASN A 132 -10.15 -4.06 18.43
N ARG A 133 -8.90 -3.62 18.49
CA ARG A 133 -7.77 -4.52 18.47
C ARG A 133 -7.60 -5.09 19.89
N VAL A 134 -8.02 -6.32 20.05
CA VAL A 134 -7.80 -7.04 21.30
C VAL A 134 -6.48 -7.80 21.18
N THR A 135 -5.53 -7.46 22.02
CA THR A 135 -4.24 -8.16 22.13
C THR A 135 -4.15 -8.88 23.46
N ALA A 136 -3.32 -9.90 23.50
CA ALA A 136 -3.07 -10.68 24.71
C ALA A 136 -1.56 -10.86 24.89
N VAL A 137 -1.07 -10.60 26.10
CA VAL A 137 0.32 -10.79 26.51
C VAL A 137 0.37 -11.97 27.48
N CYS A 138 1.27 -12.92 27.25
CA CYS A 138 1.43 -14.08 28.10
C CYS A 138 1.96 -13.67 29.49
N LYS A 139 1.35 -14.22 30.54
CA LYS A 139 1.74 -14.02 31.94
C LYS A 139 2.70 -15.10 32.47
N LEU A 140 2.76 -16.21 31.73
CA LEU A 140 3.47 -17.42 32.14
C LEU A 140 4.81 -17.50 31.43
N ASP A 141 5.74 -18.23 31.99
CA ASP A 141 6.88 -18.75 31.25
C ASP A 141 6.37 -19.83 30.27
N LEU A 142 5.95 -19.37 29.10
CA LEU A 142 5.40 -20.22 28.08
C LEU A 142 6.43 -21.22 27.55
N GLN A 143 7.72 -20.87 27.56
CA GLN A 143 8.80 -21.77 27.18
C GLN A 143 8.91 -22.97 28.12
N ALA A 144 8.82 -22.73 29.43
CA ALA A 144 8.80 -23.81 30.42
C ALA A 144 7.58 -24.73 30.25
N GLN A 145 6.40 -24.18 29.93
CA GLN A 145 5.18 -24.95 29.72
C GLN A 145 5.24 -25.81 28.43
N ILE A 146 5.85 -25.32 27.35
CA ILE A 146 6.00 -26.05 26.10
C ILE A 146 7.14 -27.07 26.17
N GLY A 147 8.17 -26.79 26.95
CA GLY A 147 9.40 -27.56 27.04
C GLY A 147 10.49 -27.08 26.08
N THR A 148 11.74 -27.40 26.41
CA THR A 148 12.95 -27.00 25.68
C THR A 148 13.46 -28.08 24.72
N GLN A 149 12.85 -29.27 24.72
CA GLN A 149 13.28 -30.40 23.89
C GLN A 149 13.18 -30.11 22.41
N ARG A 150 14.10 -30.69 21.62
CA ARG A 150 14.08 -30.56 20.15
C ARG A 150 12.75 -31.03 19.59
N GLY A 151 12.00 -30.13 18.92
CA GLY A 151 10.70 -30.44 18.33
C GLY A 151 9.47 -30.07 19.19
N ALA A 152 9.62 -29.76 20.48
CA ALA A 152 8.51 -29.38 21.36
C ALA A 152 7.67 -28.22 20.82
N LEU A 153 8.31 -27.15 20.35
CA LEU A 153 7.63 -26.01 19.72
C LEU A 153 6.86 -26.41 18.47
N ALA A 154 7.39 -27.35 17.68
CA ALA A 154 6.73 -27.83 16.47
C ALA A 154 5.50 -28.69 16.79
N ALA A 155 5.60 -29.52 17.83
CA ALA A 155 4.48 -30.32 18.32
C ALA A 155 3.38 -29.41 18.89
N PHE A 156 3.74 -28.45 19.71
CA PHE A 156 2.81 -27.47 20.29
C PHE A 156 2.14 -26.59 19.24
N SER A 157 2.88 -26.19 18.19
CA SER A 157 2.31 -25.46 17.05
C SER A 157 1.24 -26.27 16.32
N ARG A 158 1.44 -27.59 16.20
CA ARG A 158 0.44 -28.49 15.58
C ARG A 158 -0.79 -28.68 16.48
N SER A 159 -0.59 -28.91 17.76
CA SER A 159 -1.71 -29.15 18.70
C SER A 159 -2.55 -27.88 18.93
N SER A 160 -1.91 -26.71 19.02
CA SER A 160 -2.61 -25.42 19.22
C SER A 160 -3.19 -24.82 17.94
N GLY A 161 -2.75 -25.27 16.75
CA GLY A 161 -3.09 -24.65 15.46
C GLY A 161 -2.48 -23.23 15.29
N VAL A 162 -1.56 -22.81 16.17
CA VAL A 162 -0.94 -21.49 16.13
C VAL A 162 0.46 -21.59 15.52
N SER A 163 0.79 -20.62 14.64
CA SER A 163 2.10 -20.62 13.97
C SER A 163 3.25 -20.50 14.98
N ARG A 164 4.39 -21.17 14.70
CA ARG A 164 5.61 -21.09 15.55
C ARG A 164 6.06 -19.64 15.77
N ALA A 165 5.92 -18.78 14.76
CA ALA A 165 6.27 -17.36 14.87
C ALA A 165 5.40 -16.65 15.91
N THR A 166 4.11 -16.91 15.93
CA THR A 166 3.18 -16.36 16.94
C THR A 166 3.45 -16.89 18.34
N ILE A 167 3.77 -18.19 18.46
CA ILE A 167 4.14 -18.79 19.74
C ILE A 167 5.45 -18.17 20.26
N ASN A 168 6.47 -18.00 19.42
CA ASN A 168 7.71 -17.32 19.79
C ASN A 168 7.49 -15.86 20.21
N GLN A 169 6.53 -15.15 19.59
CA GLN A 169 6.13 -13.82 20.06
C GLN A 169 5.55 -13.88 21.47
N ALA A 170 4.69 -14.86 21.74
CA ALA A 170 4.10 -15.05 23.08
C ALA A 170 5.15 -15.44 24.12
N VAL A 171 6.11 -16.33 23.78
CA VAL A 171 7.27 -16.67 24.61
C VAL A 171 8.10 -15.43 24.95
N ALA A 172 8.32 -14.56 23.98
CA ALA A 172 9.06 -13.30 24.16
C ALA A 172 8.25 -12.20 24.89
N GLY A 173 7.08 -12.51 25.45
CA GLY A 173 6.22 -11.55 26.13
C GLY A 173 5.62 -10.48 25.21
N LYS A 174 5.66 -10.69 23.89
CA LYS A 174 5.10 -9.75 22.93
C LYS A 174 3.60 -9.97 22.76
N PRO A 175 2.82 -8.90 22.48
CA PRO A 175 1.38 -9.03 22.28
C PRO A 175 1.04 -9.87 21.04
N ILE A 176 0.11 -10.81 21.21
CA ILE A 176 -0.47 -11.63 20.14
C ILE A 176 -1.97 -11.37 20.01
N SER A 177 -2.62 -11.89 18.97
CA SER A 177 -4.08 -11.76 18.82
C SER A 177 -4.82 -12.53 19.92
N LYS A 178 -5.98 -12.04 20.36
CA LYS A 178 -6.85 -12.74 21.31
C LYS A 178 -7.16 -14.16 20.85
N LYS A 179 -7.48 -14.36 19.57
CA LYS A 179 -7.74 -15.68 18.98
C LYS A 179 -6.56 -16.64 19.13
N SER A 180 -5.34 -16.16 18.90
CA SER A 180 -4.12 -16.98 19.07
C SER A 180 -3.87 -17.29 20.55
N ALA A 181 -4.12 -16.34 21.45
CA ALA A 181 -4.00 -16.53 22.88
C ALA A 181 -5.01 -17.55 23.43
N GLU A 182 -6.27 -17.50 22.94
CA GLU A 182 -7.31 -18.49 23.25
C GLU A 182 -6.89 -19.89 22.82
N ALA A 183 -6.34 -20.03 21.61
CA ALA A 183 -5.88 -21.31 21.10
C ALA A 183 -4.67 -21.87 21.88
N ILE A 184 -3.72 -20.98 22.28
CA ILE A 184 -2.58 -21.37 23.13
C ILE A 184 -3.07 -21.78 24.54
N ALA A 185 -3.96 -21.00 25.15
CA ALA A 185 -4.50 -21.30 26.48
C ALA A 185 -5.27 -22.63 26.47
N ALA A 186 -6.08 -22.89 25.45
CA ALA A 186 -6.79 -24.15 25.28
C ALA A 186 -5.83 -25.34 25.14
N ALA A 187 -4.76 -25.20 24.35
CA ALA A 187 -3.74 -26.25 24.19
C ALA A 187 -2.96 -26.55 25.48
N LEU A 188 -2.88 -25.57 26.40
CA LEU A 188 -2.31 -25.74 27.74
C LEU A 188 -3.33 -26.24 28.78
N GLY A 189 -4.60 -26.44 28.41
CA GLY A 189 -5.66 -26.79 29.36
C GLY A 189 -6.01 -25.69 30.37
N MET A 190 -5.75 -24.42 29.99
CA MET A 190 -5.87 -23.27 30.91
C MET A 190 -6.97 -22.30 30.43
N ASN A 191 -7.54 -21.56 31.38
CA ASN A 191 -8.38 -20.42 31.07
C ASN A 191 -7.53 -19.25 30.52
N LEU A 192 -8.05 -18.55 29.50
CA LEU A 192 -7.37 -17.38 28.90
C LEU A 192 -6.90 -16.35 29.94
N ALA A 193 -7.76 -16.02 30.91
CA ALA A 193 -7.45 -15.03 31.93
C ALA A 193 -6.30 -15.43 32.90
N LYS A 194 -6.06 -16.73 33.06
CA LYS A 194 -4.90 -17.24 33.84
C LYS A 194 -3.61 -17.16 33.04
N ALA A 195 -3.68 -17.48 31.76
CA ALA A 195 -2.50 -17.55 30.88
C ALA A 195 -2.11 -16.20 30.28
N PHE A 196 -3.07 -15.30 30.04
CA PHE A 196 -2.82 -14.05 29.32
C PHE A 196 -3.47 -12.84 29.99
N THR A 197 -2.81 -11.67 29.88
CA THR A 197 -3.42 -10.35 30.09
C THR A 197 -4.00 -9.88 28.77
N VAL A 198 -5.33 -9.67 28.73
CA VAL A 198 -6.04 -9.21 27.53
C VAL A 198 -6.21 -7.70 27.61
N THR A 199 -5.76 -6.99 26.59
CA THR A 199 -5.89 -5.54 26.47
C THR A 199 -6.70 -5.20 25.23
N THR A 200 -7.74 -4.41 25.40
CA THR A 200 -8.54 -3.87 24.29
C THR A 200 -8.01 -2.47 23.95
N HIS A 201 -7.55 -2.29 22.73
CA HIS A 201 -7.09 -1.00 22.21
C HIS A 201 -8.23 -0.33 21.49
N GLY A 202 -8.74 0.76 22.05
CA GLY A 202 -9.84 1.57 21.51
C GLY A 202 -9.35 2.79 20.72
N GLU A 203 -8.21 2.71 20.04
CA GLU A 203 -7.66 3.84 19.29
C GLU A 203 -8.50 4.15 18.03
N PRO A 204 -8.64 5.42 17.63
CA PRO A 204 -9.23 5.80 16.36
C PRO A 204 -8.40 5.24 15.19
N MET A 205 -9.04 5.06 14.04
CA MET A 205 -8.28 4.64 12.85
C MET A 205 -7.35 5.74 12.36
N ALA A 206 -6.13 5.34 11.98
CA ALA A 206 -5.19 6.25 11.35
C ALA A 206 -5.78 6.83 10.04
N PRO A 207 -5.51 8.10 9.70
CA PRO A 207 -5.99 8.76 8.48
C PRO A 207 -5.74 7.95 7.21
N ALA A 208 -4.56 7.33 7.08
CA ALA A 208 -4.20 6.46 5.96
C ALA A 208 -5.13 5.24 5.82
N SER A 209 -5.61 4.68 6.94
CA SER A 209 -6.58 3.57 6.93
C SER A 209 -7.94 4.04 6.45
N VAL A 210 -8.42 5.20 6.92
CA VAL A 210 -9.68 5.80 6.45
C VAL A 210 -9.62 6.08 4.94
N LEU A 211 -8.50 6.57 4.44
CA LEU A 211 -8.28 6.73 2.99
C LEU A 211 -8.33 5.41 2.21
N SER A 212 -7.94 4.29 2.81
CA SER A 212 -8.09 2.98 2.18
C SER A 212 -9.57 2.61 2.00
N TYR A 213 -10.42 2.89 3.00
CA TYR A 213 -11.87 2.73 2.89
C TYR A 213 -12.47 3.67 1.83
N HIS A 214 -12.03 4.95 1.83
CA HIS A 214 -12.46 5.90 0.80
C HIS A 214 -12.14 5.41 -0.62
N ARG A 215 -10.91 4.94 -0.88
CA ARG A 215 -10.52 4.42 -2.19
C ARG A 215 -11.37 3.22 -2.63
N THR A 216 -11.71 2.33 -1.69
CA THR A 216 -12.61 1.20 -1.95
C THR A 216 -14.00 1.68 -2.32
N LEU A 217 -14.60 2.56 -1.52
CA LEU A 217 -15.92 3.16 -1.77
C LEU A 217 -15.97 3.91 -3.11
N SER A 218 -15.03 4.82 -3.33
CA SER A 218 -14.98 5.63 -4.56
C SER A 218 -14.83 4.74 -5.80
N SER A 219 -14.04 3.68 -5.75
CA SER A 219 -13.89 2.73 -6.86
C SER A 219 -15.20 2.00 -7.18
N ILE A 220 -15.93 1.52 -6.17
CA ILE A 220 -17.19 0.83 -6.31
C ILE A 220 -18.26 1.78 -6.84
N LEU A 221 -18.37 2.99 -6.27
CA LEU A 221 -19.37 3.98 -6.68
C LEU A 221 -19.09 4.57 -8.07
N THR A 222 -17.81 4.74 -8.45
CA THR A 222 -17.43 5.07 -9.83
C THR A 222 -17.89 3.99 -10.81
N ARG A 223 -17.80 2.72 -10.41
CA ARG A 223 -18.33 1.62 -11.23
C ARG A 223 -19.85 1.65 -11.30
N ALA A 224 -20.53 2.00 -10.21
CA ALA A 224 -21.97 2.21 -10.19
C ALA A 224 -22.42 3.31 -11.18
N VAL A 225 -21.66 4.38 -11.29
CA VAL A 225 -21.88 5.42 -12.33
C VAL A 225 -21.68 4.86 -13.74
N LYS A 226 -20.58 4.13 -13.98
CA LYS A 226 -20.31 3.51 -15.29
C LYS A 226 -21.36 2.47 -15.70
N TRP A 227 -21.89 1.74 -14.74
CA TRP A 227 -22.96 0.75 -14.97
C TRP A 227 -24.35 1.37 -14.93
N LYS A 228 -24.47 2.70 -14.84
CA LYS A 228 -25.74 3.47 -14.86
C LYS A 228 -26.67 3.24 -13.66
N TYR A 229 -26.12 2.76 -12.52
CA TYR A 229 -26.84 2.68 -11.25
C TYR A 229 -26.89 4.04 -10.51
N LEU A 230 -25.91 4.90 -10.77
CA LEU A 230 -25.83 6.26 -10.21
C LEU A 230 -25.54 7.26 -11.33
N GLN A 231 -25.97 8.51 -11.16
CA GLN A 231 -25.62 9.61 -12.05
C GLN A 231 -24.24 10.18 -11.69
N THR A 232 -23.95 10.34 -10.42
CA THR A 232 -22.70 10.89 -9.87
C THR A 232 -22.21 10.02 -8.73
N ASN A 233 -20.92 10.07 -8.46
CA ASN A 233 -20.31 9.35 -7.36
C ASN A 233 -20.38 10.18 -6.06
N PRO A 234 -21.18 9.81 -5.05
CA PRO A 234 -21.29 10.58 -3.83
C PRO A 234 -20.01 10.60 -2.98
N ALA A 235 -19.02 9.73 -3.27
CA ALA A 235 -17.73 9.76 -2.58
C ALA A 235 -16.76 10.83 -3.10
N ASP A 236 -17.00 11.42 -4.27
CA ASP A 236 -16.08 12.41 -4.86
C ASP A 236 -16.01 13.68 -4.00
N ASN A 237 -17.15 14.09 -3.43
CA ASN A 237 -17.28 15.25 -2.55
C ASN A 237 -17.18 14.89 -1.06
N ALA A 238 -16.77 13.66 -0.71
CA ALA A 238 -16.63 13.28 0.69
C ALA A 238 -15.38 13.92 1.33
N GLU A 239 -15.51 14.31 2.60
CA GLU A 239 -14.44 14.91 3.40
C GLU A 239 -13.40 13.85 3.77
N LYS A 240 -12.27 13.87 3.06
CA LYS A 240 -11.18 12.94 3.30
C LYS A 240 -10.31 13.43 4.45
N PRO A 241 -9.86 12.53 5.35
CA PRO A 241 -8.91 12.93 6.36
C PRO A 241 -7.61 13.41 5.72
N ALA A 242 -7.08 14.53 6.20
CA ALA A 242 -5.79 15.01 5.77
C ALA A 242 -4.69 14.05 6.20
N LEU A 243 -3.82 13.68 5.27
CA LEU A 243 -2.55 13.03 5.61
C LEU A 243 -1.55 14.11 6.01
N GLY A 244 -1.03 14.03 7.23
CA GLY A 244 0.17 14.81 7.58
C GLY A 244 1.30 14.53 6.58
N ARG A 245 2.13 15.52 6.30
CA ARG A 245 3.37 15.28 5.55
C ARG A 245 4.24 14.35 6.37
N HIS A 246 4.43 13.13 5.88
CA HIS A 246 5.35 12.17 6.47
C HIS A 246 6.58 12.12 5.58
N GLU A 247 7.69 12.61 6.08
CA GLU A 247 8.98 12.44 5.41
C GLU A 247 9.34 10.95 5.42
N ALA A 248 9.75 10.45 4.27
CA ALA A 248 10.15 9.07 4.15
C ALA A 248 11.47 8.86 4.88
N ALA A 249 11.49 7.98 5.88
CA ALA A 249 12.73 7.63 6.56
C ALA A 249 13.74 7.04 5.57
N TYR A 250 14.97 7.55 5.61
CA TYR A 250 16.12 7.05 4.84
C TYR A 250 17.38 7.08 5.72
N LEU A 251 18.44 6.46 5.27
CA LEU A 251 19.76 6.48 5.90
C LEU A 251 20.63 7.56 5.26
N GLU A 252 21.29 8.35 6.09
CA GLU A 252 22.39 9.19 5.64
C GLU A 252 23.57 8.34 5.16
N GLU A 253 24.51 8.93 4.42
CA GLU A 253 25.64 8.19 3.85
C GLU A 253 26.44 7.41 4.89
N ALA A 254 26.73 8.00 6.04
CA ALA A 254 27.46 7.34 7.13
C ALA A 254 26.70 6.10 7.65
N ASP A 255 25.39 6.19 7.85
CA ASP A 255 24.55 5.07 8.29
C ASP A 255 24.40 4.00 7.21
N ALA A 256 24.35 4.40 5.93
CA ALA A 256 24.34 3.46 4.81
C ALA A 256 25.65 2.67 4.70
N ARG A 257 26.80 3.31 4.90
CA ARG A 257 28.11 2.65 5.00
C ARG A 257 28.14 1.68 6.18
N ARG A 258 27.73 2.13 7.36
CA ARG A 258 27.66 1.29 8.56
C ARG A 258 26.72 0.10 8.36
N LEU A 259 25.60 0.27 7.67
CA LEU A 259 24.72 -0.85 7.30
C LEU A 259 25.48 -1.90 6.48
N LEU A 260 26.23 -1.49 5.44
CA LEU A 260 27.00 -2.41 4.60
C LEU A 260 28.11 -3.13 5.38
N GLU A 261 28.78 -2.44 6.30
CA GLU A 261 29.79 -3.03 7.18
C GLU A 261 29.19 -4.11 8.10
N LEU A 262 28.08 -3.78 8.78
CA LEU A 262 27.40 -4.72 9.67
C LEU A 262 26.84 -5.94 8.94
N LEU A 263 26.43 -5.79 7.67
CA LEU A 263 25.95 -6.88 6.84
C LEU A 263 27.05 -7.91 6.49
N GLN A 264 28.34 -7.57 6.59
CA GLN A 264 29.44 -8.52 6.32
C GLN A 264 29.45 -9.72 7.25
N ALA A 265 28.98 -9.53 8.49
CA ALA A 265 28.89 -10.60 9.49
C ALA A 265 27.61 -11.45 9.35
N GLU A 266 26.69 -11.07 8.47
CA GLU A 266 25.41 -11.76 8.30
C GLU A 266 25.48 -12.85 7.22
N PRO A 267 24.61 -13.88 7.29
CA PRO A 267 24.54 -14.92 6.25
C PRO A 267 24.36 -14.31 4.87
N ILE A 268 25.10 -14.83 3.89
CA ILE A 268 25.16 -14.32 2.50
C ILE A 268 23.78 -14.09 1.89
N ARG A 269 22.80 -14.94 2.19
CA ARG A 269 21.42 -14.78 1.72
C ARG A 269 20.83 -13.42 2.09
N TRP A 270 20.98 -12.99 3.34
CA TRP A 270 20.43 -11.72 3.82
C TRP A 270 21.31 -10.55 3.43
N ARG A 271 22.63 -10.72 3.53
CA ARG A 271 23.59 -9.74 3.08
C ARG A 271 23.36 -9.37 1.61
N ALA A 272 23.24 -10.34 0.73
CA ALA A 272 23.04 -10.09 -0.70
C ALA A 272 21.71 -9.38 -0.99
N VAL A 273 20.60 -9.84 -0.42
CA VAL A 273 19.27 -9.23 -0.63
C VAL A 273 19.27 -7.76 -0.21
N ILE A 274 19.79 -7.45 0.99
CA ILE A 274 19.74 -6.09 1.53
C ILE A 274 20.76 -5.17 0.85
N THR A 275 21.98 -5.64 0.62
CA THR A 275 23.00 -4.86 -0.10
C THR A 275 22.54 -4.54 -1.52
N PHE A 276 22.01 -5.53 -2.23
CA PHE A 276 21.54 -5.30 -3.59
C PHE A 276 20.29 -4.37 -3.64
N ASP A 277 19.38 -4.46 -2.67
CA ASP A 277 18.23 -3.56 -2.56
C ASP A 277 18.67 -2.11 -2.33
N LEU A 278 19.64 -1.89 -1.43
CA LEU A 278 20.25 -0.58 -1.19
C LEU A 278 20.93 -0.02 -2.45
N LEU A 279 21.70 -0.84 -3.18
CA LEU A 279 22.51 -0.40 -4.32
C LEU A 279 21.75 -0.34 -5.65
N SER A 280 20.50 -0.83 -5.72
CA SER A 280 19.68 -0.83 -6.93
C SER A 280 18.42 0.03 -6.81
N GLY A 281 17.97 0.31 -5.59
CA GLY A 281 16.75 1.08 -5.32
C GLY A 281 15.46 0.43 -5.84
N LEU A 282 15.43 -0.89 -6.02
CA LEU A 282 14.28 -1.63 -6.51
C LEU A 282 13.12 -1.60 -5.50
N ARG A 283 11.90 -1.85 -5.97
CA ARG A 283 10.82 -2.21 -5.05
C ARG A 283 11.02 -3.64 -4.56
N ARG A 284 10.76 -3.95 -3.28
CA ARG A 284 10.89 -5.30 -2.71
C ARG A 284 10.29 -6.40 -3.61
N ALA A 285 9.13 -6.14 -4.23
CA ALA A 285 8.49 -7.11 -5.10
C ALA A 285 9.22 -7.29 -6.45
N GLU A 286 9.88 -6.25 -6.95
CA GLU A 286 10.74 -6.29 -8.16
C GLU A 286 12.02 -7.05 -7.84
N LEU A 287 12.68 -6.72 -6.74
CA LEU A 287 13.87 -7.39 -6.20
C LEU A 287 13.65 -8.91 -6.11
N LEU A 288 12.60 -9.34 -5.41
CA LEU A 288 12.29 -10.76 -5.20
C LEU A 288 11.72 -11.45 -6.45
N GLY A 289 11.35 -10.70 -7.47
CA GLY A 289 10.94 -11.19 -8.77
C GLY A 289 12.07 -11.34 -9.78
N LEU A 290 13.27 -10.82 -9.48
CA LEU A 290 14.42 -10.85 -10.41
C LEU A 290 14.88 -12.27 -10.68
N ARG A 291 15.25 -12.55 -11.94
CA ARG A 291 15.75 -13.86 -12.40
C ARG A 291 17.13 -13.70 -13.01
N TRP A 292 17.94 -14.71 -12.96
CA TRP A 292 19.28 -14.68 -13.55
C TRP A 292 19.27 -14.38 -15.05
N LYS A 293 18.31 -14.87 -15.79
CA LYS A 293 18.15 -14.56 -17.24
C LYS A 293 17.78 -13.10 -17.54
N ASP A 294 17.40 -12.34 -16.52
CA ASP A 294 17.08 -10.92 -16.61
C ASP A 294 18.23 -10.04 -16.09
N VAL A 295 19.39 -10.63 -15.78
CA VAL A 295 20.64 -9.98 -15.36
C VAL A 295 21.66 -10.14 -16.50
N ASP A 296 22.13 -9.02 -17.02
CA ASP A 296 23.24 -8.98 -17.98
C ASP A 296 24.50 -8.59 -17.21
N LEU A 297 25.38 -9.57 -17.02
CA LEU A 297 26.62 -9.42 -16.24
C LEU A 297 27.66 -8.60 -16.99
N ASP A 298 27.69 -8.67 -18.33
CA ASP A 298 28.65 -7.96 -19.17
C ASP A 298 28.28 -6.50 -19.35
N ALA A 299 26.98 -6.24 -19.59
CA ALA A 299 26.45 -4.88 -19.72
C ALA A 299 26.16 -4.20 -18.36
N HIS A 300 26.36 -4.89 -17.25
CA HIS A 300 26.01 -4.42 -15.90
C HIS A 300 24.58 -3.86 -15.82
N THR A 301 23.61 -4.62 -16.34
CA THR A 301 22.20 -4.21 -16.34
C THR A 301 21.28 -5.30 -15.84
N ILE A 302 20.14 -4.89 -15.32
CA ILE A 302 19.03 -5.77 -14.96
C ILE A 302 17.75 -5.34 -15.66
N THR A 303 16.88 -6.28 -15.99
CA THR A 303 15.58 -6.00 -16.59
C THR A 303 14.46 -6.49 -15.67
N ILE A 304 13.57 -5.59 -15.25
CA ILE A 304 12.44 -5.94 -14.38
C ILE A 304 11.26 -6.42 -15.23
N ARG A 305 11.09 -7.73 -15.34
CA ARG A 305 9.99 -8.34 -16.13
C ARG A 305 8.83 -8.83 -15.29
N GLN A 306 9.05 -9.08 -13.99
CA GLN A 306 8.05 -9.60 -13.08
C GLN A 306 8.24 -9.09 -11.65
N THR A 307 7.20 -9.27 -10.84
CA THR A 307 7.21 -8.96 -9.41
C THR A 307 6.76 -10.18 -8.61
N SER A 308 7.45 -10.47 -7.51
CA SER A 308 7.08 -11.52 -6.56
C SER A 308 6.23 -10.95 -5.44
N ASN A 309 5.04 -11.49 -5.26
CA ASN A 309 4.07 -11.05 -4.29
C ASN A 309 3.61 -12.23 -3.42
N TYR A 310 2.96 -11.93 -2.30
CA TYR A 310 2.35 -12.95 -1.44
C TYR A 310 0.89 -12.64 -1.21
N LEU A 311 0.09 -13.70 -1.23
CA LEU A 311 -1.33 -13.64 -0.86
C LEU A 311 -1.66 -14.84 0.05
N PRO A 312 -2.22 -14.62 1.25
CA PRO A 312 -2.67 -15.70 2.12
C PRO A 312 -3.67 -16.62 1.41
N GLY A 313 -3.44 -17.94 1.51
CA GLY A 313 -4.23 -18.96 0.81
C GLY A 313 -3.76 -19.30 -0.61
N VAL A 314 -2.96 -18.41 -1.24
CA VAL A 314 -2.35 -18.64 -2.57
C VAL A 314 -0.86 -18.92 -2.46
N GLY A 315 -0.18 -18.26 -1.50
CA GLY A 315 1.26 -18.33 -1.35
C GLY A 315 1.99 -17.21 -2.11
N VAL A 316 3.25 -17.48 -2.47
CA VAL A 316 4.05 -16.58 -3.32
C VAL A 316 3.59 -16.72 -4.76
N TYR A 317 3.27 -15.62 -5.41
CA TYR A 317 2.85 -15.60 -6.81
C TYR A 317 3.53 -14.47 -7.59
N VAL A 318 3.61 -14.65 -8.89
CA VAL A 318 4.20 -13.71 -9.83
C VAL A 318 3.10 -12.84 -10.46
N SER A 319 3.42 -11.56 -10.64
CA SER A 319 2.58 -10.66 -11.43
C SER A 319 3.45 -9.74 -12.29
N THR A 320 2.85 -9.23 -13.36
CA THR A 320 3.50 -8.20 -14.20
C THR A 320 3.71 -6.90 -13.40
N PRO A 321 4.77 -6.13 -13.67
CA PRO A 321 4.96 -4.80 -13.11
C PRO A 321 3.74 -3.90 -13.35
N LYS A 322 3.62 -2.82 -12.56
CA LYS A 322 2.46 -1.91 -12.65
C LYS A 322 2.43 -1.04 -13.92
N SER A 323 3.56 -0.86 -14.60
CA SER A 323 3.68 -0.02 -15.79
C SER A 323 4.54 -0.71 -16.85
N ASN A 324 4.22 -0.50 -18.12
CA ASN A 324 5.03 -0.95 -19.25
C ASN A 324 6.44 -0.31 -19.27
N SER A 325 6.61 0.83 -18.59
CA SER A 325 7.90 1.50 -18.40
C SER A 325 8.87 0.75 -17.49
N SER A 326 8.44 -0.35 -16.86
CA SER A 326 9.29 -1.15 -15.97
C SER A 326 10.13 -2.20 -16.71
N ALA A 327 9.75 -2.59 -17.92
CA ALA A 327 10.48 -3.58 -18.73
C ALA A 327 11.63 -2.93 -19.53
N ARG A 328 12.55 -2.26 -18.85
CA ARG A 328 13.73 -1.64 -19.44
C ARG A 328 14.99 -2.14 -18.74
N PRO A 329 16.15 -2.16 -19.41
CA PRO A 329 17.43 -2.38 -18.73
C PRO A 329 17.72 -1.21 -17.79
N LEU A 330 18.04 -1.55 -16.55
CA LEU A 330 18.44 -0.63 -15.48
C LEU A 330 19.93 -0.89 -15.20
N PRO A 331 20.80 0.11 -15.33
CA PRO A 331 22.20 -0.04 -14.96
C PRO A 331 22.33 -0.30 -13.46
N ILE A 332 23.28 -1.16 -13.11
CA ILE A 332 23.67 -1.46 -11.72
C ILE A 332 25.15 -1.13 -11.53
N SER A 333 25.52 -0.75 -10.32
CA SER A 333 26.91 -0.47 -9.98
C SER A 333 27.75 -1.74 -9.94
N THR A 334 29.06 -1.61 -10.10
CA THR A 334 30.02 -2.74 -9.93
C THR A 334 29.86 -3.39 -8.56
N ALA A 335 29.64 -2.62 -7.49
CA ALA A 335 29.40 -3.18 -6.15
C ALA A 335 28.13 -4.05 -6.10
N ALA A 336 27.05 -3.61 -6.78
CA ALA A 336 25.83 -4.41 -6.89
C ALA A 336 26.06 -5.70 -7.71
N LEU A 337 26.88 -5.65 -8.75
CA LEU A 337 27.25 -6.82 -9.52
C LEU A 337 28.08 -7.80 -8.69
N MET A 338 29.08 -7.29 -7.95
CA MET A 338 29.94 -8.15 -7.11
C MET A 338 29.15 -8.95 -6.09
N ILE A 339 28.20 -8.34 -5.40
CA ILE A 339 27.37 -9.06 -4.42
C ILE A 339 26.45 -10.09 -5.10
N LEU A 340 25.98 -9.84 -6.33
CA LEU A 340 25.23 -10.83 -7.10
C LEU A 340 26.08 -12.02 -7.47
N LEU A 341 27.32 -11.81 -7.94
CA LEU A 341 28.24 -12.88 -8.29
C LEU A 341 28.64 -13.73 -7.08
N GLU A 342 28.88 -13.10 -5.93
CA GLU A 342 29.14 -13.82 -4.67
C GLU A 342 27.93 -14.67 -4.28
N TYR A 343 26.72 -14.11 -4.39
CA TYR A 343 25.48 -14.82 -4.08
C TYR A 343 25.22 -15.96 -5.06
N GLN A 344 25.52 -15.80 -6.34
CA GLN A 344 25.38 -16.83 -7.36
C GLN A 344 26.26 -18.06 -7.03
N ARG A 345 27.54 -17.84 -6.68
CA ARG A 345 28.44 -18.92 -6.25
C ARG A 345 27.90 -19.71 -5.05
N TRP A 346 27.35 -18.98 -4.07
CA TRP A 346 26.71 -19.61 -2.93
C TRP A 346 25.48 -20.41 -3.35
N GLN A 347 24.64 -19.86 -4.23
CA GLN A 347 23.42 -20.50 -4.71
C GLN A 347 23.75 -21.77 -5.51
N ASP A 348 24.77 -21.75 -6.35
CA ASP A 348 25.24 -22.91 -7.13
C ASP A 348 25.76 -24.01 -6.20
N ALA A 349 26.54 -23.66 -5.19
CA ALA A 349 26.99 -24.63 -4.17
C ALA A 349 25.81 -25.24 -3.37
N GLN A 350 24.76 -24.45 -3.06
CA GLN A 350 23.57 -25.00 -2.42
C GLN A 350 22.77 -25.91 -3.36
N ARG A 351 22.69 -25.56 -4.65
CA ARG A 351 22.04 -26.39 -5.67
C ARG A 351 22.75 -27.73 -5.82
N GLU A 352 24.07 -27.73 -5.92
CA GLU A 352 24.90 -28.95 -5.98
C GLU A 352 24.69 -29.82 -4.73
N LYS A 353 24.74 -29.21 -3.54
CA LYS A 353 24.54 -29.92 -2.27
C LYS A 353 23.17 -30.57 -2.11
N LEU A 354 22.12 -29.93 -2.61
CA LEU A 354 20.74 -30.38 -2.45
C LEU A 354 20.28 -31.27 -3.60
N GLY A 355 20.92 -31.21 -4.77
CA GLY A 355 20.52 -31.99 -5.96
C GLY A 355 19.01 -31.83 -6.26
N ASP A 356 18.30 -32.94 -6.36
CA ASP A 356 16.85 -33.00 -6.64
C ASP A 356 15.97 -32.32 -5.58
N ALA A 357 16.50 -32.07 -4.39
CA ALA A 357 15.77 -31.34 -3.35
C ALA A 357 15.78 -29.81 -3.57
N TRP A 358 16.54 -29.31 -4.52
CA TRP A 358 16.54 -27.90 -4.92
C TRP A 358 15.23 -27.53 -5.63
N LYS A 359 14.52 -26.51 -5.15
CA LYS A 359 13.14 -26.19 -5.55
C LYS A 359 13.00 -25.04 -6.54
N ASP A 360 14.09 -24.44 -6.98
CA ASP A 360 14.03 -23.34 -7.94
C ASP A 360 13.71 -23.83 -9.36
N GLN A 361 12.53 -23.48 -9.86
CA GLN A 361 12.08 -23.79 -11.21
C GLN A 361 12.05 -22.56 -12.14
N ASP A 362 12.23 -21.34 -11.58
CA ASP A 362 12.05 -20.07 -12.31
C ASP A 362 13.38 -19.31 -12.53
N GLY A 363 14.51 -19.84 -12.05
CA GLY A 363 15.82 -19.22 -12.15
C GLY A 363 15.95 -17.92 -11.38
N ARG A 364 15.35 -17.83 -10.18
CA ARG A 364 15.34 -16.62 -9.39
C ARG A 364 16.70 -16.28 -8.81
N VAL A 365 17.02 -14.99 -8.80
CA VAL A 365 18.23 -14.51 -8.15
C VAL A 365 18.12 -14.78 -6.64
N PHE A 366 17.08 -14.32 -5.96
CA PHE A 366 16.96 -14.45 -4.50
C PHE A 366 16.01 -15.58 -4.10
N THR A 367 16.56 -16.60 -3.44
CA THR A 367 15.86 -17.82 -3.02
C THR A 367 16.05 -18.10 -1.53
N SER A 368 15.25 -19.02 -1.01
CA SER A 368 15.50 -19.66 0.29
C SER A 368 16.70 -20.62 0.18
N ASP A 369 17.14 -21.17 1.31
CA ASP A 369 18.22 -22.17 1.35
C ASP A 369 17.90 -23.46 0.58
N THR A 370 16.63 -23.67 0.23
CA THR A 370 16.18 -24.82 -0.57
C THR A 370 15.84 -24.45 -2.02
N GLY A 371 16.20 -23.27 -2.49
CA GLY A 371 15.89 -22.79 -3.83
C GLY A 371 14.46 -22.28 -4.03
N ALA A 372 13.56 -22.43 -3.06
CA ALA A 372 12.20 -21.92 -3.18
C ALA A 372 12.20 -20.38 -3.24
N PRO A 373 11.18 -19.76 -3.88
CA PRO A 373 11.01 -18.32 -3.89
C PRO A 373 11.09 -17.73 -2.48
N LEU A 374 11.89 -16.69 -2.30
CA LEU A 374 12.02 -16.03 -1.00
C LEU A 374 10.69 -15.35 -0.64
N PHE A 375 10.22 -15.63 0.56
CA PHE A 375 8.95 -15.11 1.05
C PHE A 375 9.09 -13.61 1.35
N PRO A 376 8.26 -12.71 0.76
CA PRO A 376 8.45 -11.27 0.90
C PRO A 376 8.46 -10.75 2.34
N ASP A 377 7.65 -11.36 3.23
CA ASP A 377 7.59 -10.93 4.61
C ASP A 377 8.78 -11.42 5.44
N SER A 378 9.47 -12.51 5.03
CA SER A 378 10.71 -12.95 5.67
C SER A 378 11.81 -11.90 5.58
N VAL A 379 11.94 -11.25 4.42
CA VAL A 379 12.90 -10.15 4.22
C VAL A 379 12.58 -8.99 5.15
N THR A 380 11.31 -8.61 5.22
CA THR A 380 10.87 -7.51 6.10
C THR A 380 11.09 -7.84 7.57
N GLN A 381 10.73 -9.05 8.00
CA GLN A 381 10.90 -9.48 9.40
C GLN A 381 12.37 -9.54 9.78
N TRP A 382 13.19 -10.15 8.92
CA TRP A 382 14.62 -10.25 9.15
C TRP A 382 15.28 -8.87 9.24
N PHE A 383 15.00 -7.98 8.27
CA PHE A 383 15.58 -6.64 8.26
C PHE A 383 15.11 -5.78 9.45
N THR A 384 13.85 -5.89 9.84
CA THR A 384 13.34 -5.21 11.05
C THR A 384 14.06 -5.67 12.31
N ALA A 385 14.28 -6.99 12.46
CA ALA A 385 15.03 -7.54 13.58
C ALA A 385 16.53 -7.15 13.52
N PHE A 386 17.10 -7.10 12.33
CA PHE A 386 18.48 -6.66 12.13
C PHE A 386 18.67 -5.20 12.54
N VAL A 387 17.86 -4.28 12.04
CA VAL A 387 17.90 -2.85 12.40
C VAL A 387 17.72 -2.66 13.92
N ALA A 388 16.82 -3.42 14.55
CA ALA A 388 16.57 -3.31 15.99
C ALA A 388 17.80 -3.68 16.85
N ARG A 389 18.69 -4.58 16.36
CA ARG A 389 19.90 -5.01 17.11
C ARG A 389 21.18 -4.28 16.69
N SER A 390 21.16 -3.57 15.56
CA SER A 390 22.35 -2.95 14.96
C SER A 390 22.61 -1.51 15.42
N GLY A 391 21.66 -0.89 16.15
CA GLY A 391 21.74 0.50 16.56
C GLY A 391 21.65 1.51 15.40
N LEU A 392 21.22 1.06 14.22
CA LEU A 392 20.92 1.93 13.09
C LEU A 392 19.61 2.71 13.31
N PRO A 393 19.42 3.86 12.63
CA PRO A 393 18.13 4.54 12.60
C PRO A 393 17.01 3.60 12.18
N LYS A 394 15.80 3.83 12.70
CA LYS A 394 14.63 2.99 12.40
C LYS A 394 14.21 3.12 10.95
N VAL A 395 14.62 2.18 10.13
CA VAL A 395 14.31 2.11 8.70
C VAL A 395 13.66 0.77 8.34
N THR A 396 13.00 0.74 7.19
CA THR A 396 12.33 -0.45 6.62
C THR A 396 13.03 -0.87 5.33
N VAL A 397 12.71 -2.05 4.80
CA VAL A 397 13.19 -2.47 3.47
C VAL A 397 12.84 -1.41 2.40
N HIS A 398 11.66 -0.80 2.48
CA HIS A 398 11.29 0.26 1.52
C HIS A 398 12.10 1.54 1.71
N SER A 399 12.59 1.80 2.92
CA SER A 399 13.48 2.93 3.20
C SER A 399 14.84 2.82 2.50
N LEU A 400 15.32 1.60 2.17
CA LEU A 400 16.56 1.40 1.40
C LEU A 400 16.46 2.02 0.01
N ARG A 401 15.29 1.91 -0.61
CA ARG A 401 15.01 2.60 -1.88
C ARG A 401 14.98 4.12 -1.71
N HIS A 402 14.46 4.63 -0.59
CA HIS A 402 14.54 6.06 -0.29
C HIS A 402 15.98 6.50 -0.07
N THR A 403 16.78 5.70 0.65
CA THR A 403 18.23 5.91 0.83
C THR A 403 18.95 5.99 -0.51
N TYR A 404 18.73 5.00 -1.39
CA TYR A 404 19.30 4.99 -2.74
C TYR A 404 19.03 6.30 -3.50
N ALA A 405 17.77 6.72 -3.53
CA ALA A 405 17.38 7.93 -4.24
C ALA A 405 17.95 9.20 -3.60
N SER A 406 17.95 9.27 -2.26
CA SER A 406 18.50 10.41 -1.51
C SER A 406 20.00 10.56 -1.74
N LEU A 407 20.75 9.45 -1.69
CA LEU A 407 22.20 9.47 -1.97
C LEU A 407 22.48 9.88 -3.41
N MET A 408 21.76 9.37 -4.39
CA MET A 408 21.93 9.80 -5.79
C MET A 408 21.66 11.31 -5.98
N ILE A 409 20.61 11.83 -5.35
CA ILE A 409 20.25 13.25 -5.45
C ILE A 409 21.31 14.11 -4.73
N ALA A 410 21.75 13.69 -3.55
CA ALA A 410 22.78 14.38 -2.77
C ALA A 410 24.12 14.44 -3.51
N ASP A 411 24.40 13.42 -4.33
CA ASP A 411 25.60 13.33 -5.20
C ASP A 411 25.42 14.04 -6.56
N GLY A 412 24.33 14.78 -6.73
CA GLY A 412 24.08 15.64 -7.90
C GLY A 412 23.47 14.91 -9.11
N ALA A 413 23.00 13.67 -8.99
CA ALA A 413 22.36 12.97 -10.10
C ALA A 413 21.09 13.72 -10.56
N PRO A 414 20.89 13.92 -11.87
CA PRO A 414 19.69 14.57 -12.39
C PRO A 414 18.42 13.84 -11.95
N LEU A 415 17.43 14.59 -11.47
CA LEU A 415 16.18 14.04 -10.92
C LEU A 415 15.44 13.10 -11.91
N VAL A 416 15.56 13.39 -13.21
CA VAL A 416 14.99 12.55 -14.28
C VAL A 416 15.66 11.17 -14.31
N VAL A 417 17.00 11.10 -14.09
CA VAL A 417 17.77 9.85 -14.04
C VAL A 417 17.33 9.05 -12.83
N VAL A 418 17.27 9.67 -11.65
CA VAL A 418 16.78 9.02 -10.41
C VAL A 418 15.36 8.50 -10.58
N SER A 419 14.46 9.32 -11.14
CA SER A 419 13.07 8.93 -11.40
C SER A 419 12.96 7.73 -12.35
N LYS A 420 13.76 7.71 -13.41
CA LYS A 420 13.85 6.59 -14.35
C LYS A 420 14.39 5.33 -13.66
N GLN A 421 15.45 5.43 -12.87
CA GLN A 421 16.03 4.31 -12.14
C GLN A 421 15.01 3.71 -11.16
N LEU A 422 14.29 4.56 -10.44
CA LEU A 422 13.23 4.14 -9.54
C LEU A 422 11.98 3.57 -10.28
N GLY A 423 11.80 3.82 -11.56
CA GLY A 423 10.59 3.42 -12.30
C GLY A 423 9.35 4.16 -11.83
N HIS A 424 9.46 5.45 -11.56
CA HIS A 424 8.32 6.33 -11.35
C HIS A 424 7.74 6.74 -12.71
N ALA A 425 6.40 6.68 -12.82
CA ALA A 425 5.72 7.06 -14.06
C ALA A 425 5.82 8.58 -14.34
N GLN A 426 5.99 9.38 -13.29
CA GLN A 426 6.10 10.84 -13.35
C GLN A 426 7.27 11.30 -12.48
N THR A 427 8.11 12.18 -13.00
CA THR A 427 9.25 12.76 -12.28
C THR A 427 8.79 13.61 -11.09
N SER A 428 7.59 14.21 -11.16
CA SER A 428 6.97 14.94 -10.04
C SER A 428 6.81 14.09 -8.79
N THR A 429 6.61 12.78 -8.93
CA THR A 429 6.57 11.86 -7.78
C THR A 429 7.89 11.85 -7.03
N THR A 430 9.02 11.79 -7.76
CA THR A 430 10.37 11.85 -7.17
C THR A 430 10.60 13.21 -6.54
N ALA A 431 10.28 14.30 -7.24
CA ALA A 431 10.44 15.66 -6.73
C ALA A 431 9.69 15.90 -5.41
N ASN A 432 8.43 15.44 -5.33
CA ASN A 432 7.60 15.62 -4.13
C ASN A 432 8.10 14.79 -2.93
N ILE A 433 8.59 13.56 -3.17
CA ILE A 433 9.08 12.69 -2.09
C ILE A 433 10.42 13.20 -1.54
N TYR A 434 11.31 13.68 -2.40
CA TYR A 434 12.69 14.05 -2.04
C TYR A 434 12.92 15.56 -2.03
N ALA A 435 11.87 16.38 -1.89
CA ALA A 435 11.96 17.84 -1.90
C ALA A 435 12.98 18.40 -0.88
N HIS A 436 13.06 17.79 0.30
CA HIS A 436 14.01 18.18 1.36
C HIS A 436 15.47 17.90 0.98
N VAL A 437 15.74 16.74 0.34
CA VAL A 437 17.09 16.40 -0.13
C VAL A 437 17.50 17.30 -1.29
N ILE A 438 16.54 17.62 -2.18
CA ILE A 438 16.78 18.55 -3.29
C ILE A 438 17.15 19.94 -2.77
N ALA A 439 16.47 20.43 -1.73
CA ALA A 439 16.77 21.73 -1.13
C ALA A 439 18.20 21.79 -0.53
N SER A 440 18.64 20.72 0.16
CA SER A 440 20.00 20.64 0.68
C SER A 440 21.05 20.52 -0.43
N ALA A 441 20.77 19.74 -1.48
CA ALA A 441 21.65 19.64 -2.65
C ALA A 441 21.75 20.97 -3.41
N GLN A 442 20.65 21.73 -3.49
CA GLN A 442 20.63 23.06 -4.08
C GLN A 442 21.51 24.04 -3.29
N ALA A 443 21.43 24.04 -1.95
CA ALA A 443 22.28 24.86 -1.10
C ALA A 443 23.76 24.53 -1.33
N LYS A 444 24.13 23.24 -1.40
CA LYS A 444 25.49 22.80 -1.72
C LYS A 444 25.92 23.22 -3.13
N ALA A 445 25.02 23.16 -4.11
CA ALA A 445 25.34 23.61 -5.48
C ALA A 445 25.59 25.12 -5.58
N MET A 446 24.97 25.97 -4.73
CA MET A 446 25.25 27.40 -4.69
C MET A 446 26.66 27.71 -4.24
N GLN A 447 27.26 26.87 -3.39
CA GLN A 447 28.69 27.04 -2.99
C GLN A 447 29.65 26.96 -4.18
N THR A 448 29.21 26.41 -5.32
CA THR A 448 30.00 26.43 -6.56
C THR A 448 30.34 27.86 -7.00
N PHE A 449 29.53 28.85 -6.63
CA PHE A 449 29.75 30.26 -6.95
C PHE A 449 30.68 30.96 -5.96
N ASP A 450 30.98 30.34 -4.79
CA ASP A 450 31.90 30.91 -3.80
C ASP A 450 33.33 31.10 -4.36
N ARG A 451 33.67 30.31 -5.40
CA ARG A 451 34.93 30.50 -6.16
C ARG A 451 35.07 31.88 -6.84
N PHE A 452 34.00 32.65 -6.93
CA PHE A 452 34.00 33.98 -7.49
C PHE A 452 34.02 35.06 -6.42
N ASN A 453 34.02 34.72 -5.11
CA ASN A 453 33.99 35.68 -4.01
C ASN A 453 35.15 36.68 -4.09
N ASP A 454 36.39 36.19 -4.38
CA ASP A 454 37.57 37.05 -4.49
C ASP A 454 37.47 38.05 -5.66
N MET A 455 36.77 37.66 -6.75
CA MET A 455 36.55 38.54 -7.90
C MET A 455 35.52 39.62 -7.60
N VAL A 456 34.55 39.32 -6.70
CA VAL A 456 33.49 40.27 -6.30
C VAL A 456 33.95 41.12 -5.13
N ALA A 457 34.71 40.55 -4.18
CA ALA A 457 35.27 41.27 -3.02
C ALA A 457 36.46 42.16 -3.36
N GLY A 458 37.15 41.92 -4.49
CA GLY A 458 38.32 42.68 -4.93
C GLY A 458 38.06 44.09 -5.46
N ALA A 459 36.85 44.63 -5.33
CA ALA A 459 36.49 46.02 -5.67
C ALA A 459 36.21 46.85 -4.42
N GLU A 460 37.10 46.82 -3.42
CA GLU A 460 37.11 47.91 -2.46
C GLU A 460 37.68 49.14 -3.17
N PRO A 461 37.01 50.33 -3.20
CA PRO A 461 37.56 51.53 -3.73
C PRO A 461 38.74 51.98 -2.84
N GLU A 462 39.91 52.14 -3.43
CA GLU A 462 41.02 52.82 -2.76
C GLU A 462 40.50 54.10 -2.14
N GLU A 463 40.40 54.14 -0.83
CA GLU A 463 40.11 55.34 -0.07
C GLU A 463 41.32 56.25 -0.16
N ASN A 464 41.21 57.30 -1.00
CA ASN A 464 42.19 58.33 -1.13
C ASN A 464 42.61 58.86 0.25
N ALA A 465 43.82 58.58 0.69
CA ALA A 465 44.43 59.16 1.84
C ALA A 465 44.68 60.63 1.53
N PRO A 466 44.25 61.61 2.35
CA PRO A 466 44.57 63.04 2.13
C PRO A 466 46.05 63.32 2.47
N GLU A 467 46.81 63.81 1.52
CA GLU A 467 48.10 64.42 1.73
C GLU A 467 47.96 65.60 2.70
N GLY A 468 48.27 65.34 3.93
CA GLY A 468 48.38 66.36 4.96
C GLY A 468 49.83 66.81 5.13
N GLY A 469 50.28 67.70 4.25
CA GLY A 469 51.51 68.42 4.47
C GLY A 469 51.35 69.37 5.63
N ASN A 470 52.13 69.22 6.70
CA ASN A 470 52.32 70.28 7.70
C ASN A 470 53.77 70.50 7.97
N LYS A 471 54.27 71.55 7.34
CA LYS A 471 55.59 72.22 7.65
C LYS A 471 55.50 72.76 9.05
N LYS A 472 56.37 72.35 9.95
CA LYS A 472 56.69 73.02 11.16
C LYS A 472 57.82 74.05 10.82
N VAL A 473 57.51 75.30 10.95
CA VAL A 473 58.48 76.40 11.09
C VAL A 473 58.91 76.50 12.54
N ALA A 474 60.21 76.45 12.76
CA ALA A 474 60.83 76.73 14.05
C ALA A 474 60.92 78.26 14.24
N GLY A 475 60.84 78.73 15.49
CA GLY A 475 61.11 80.06 15.89
C GLY A 475 60.82 80.29 17.36
N GLU A 476 61.93 80.38 18.11
CA GLU A 476 62.21 80.93 19.47
C GLU A 476 61.65 80.23 20.71
#